data_51e7b523471c8c71bc0b3aa5629477b0
#
_entry.id   51e7b523471c8c71bc0b3aa5629477b0
#
_cell.length_a   1.000
_cell.length_b   1.000
_cell.length_c   1.000
_cell.angle_alpha   90.00
_cell.angle_beta   90.00
_cell.angle_gamma   90.00
#
_symmetry.space_group_name_H-M   'P 1'
#
loop_
_entity.id
_entity.type
_entity.pdbx_description
1 polymer ?
#
loop_
_entity_poly.entity_id
_entity_poly.type
_entity_poly.pdbx_seq_one_letter_code
_entity_poly.pdbx_strand_id
1 'polypeptide(L)'
;MAINDSADVGLYVDRLRRAQAAMTEAEVDLLMVGPSSDLLYLIGYAGHTSERLTLLVLPREGDPAVVVPVLEAPLLENRRELVDLRVWEETQAPTEIAAQIAGDAAGKTIAIGDQLRSAFLLGLQAAIPDATWRPAGPTLRGLRMIKDGREIELMREAAQRTDDAWETFIATETLAGKTERQAMERLGALTKERGLDEGWGICASGPHSASPHHHTGDRMIAPGDAVVFDWGGTIEGYFSDVTRTVHVGDPDDEFRRVYDIVWQANQATLDAVRPGVPCERLDEAARDLIGAEGYGAAFLHRVGHGLGLDVHEEPYLVAGNTLPLASGMVFSDEPGIYLAGRFGVRIEDAVHCTDTGGERLNEATRELTVMG
;
A
#
# COMPACT_ATOMS: atom_id res chain seq x y z
N MET A 1 13.53 3.13 -8.12
CA MET A 1 14.40 4.16 -7.52
C MET A 1 15.39 3.47 -6.59
N ALA A 2 16.69 3.69 -6.70
CA ALA A 2 17.63 3.17 -5.71
C ALA A 2 17.68 4.18 -4.56
N ILE A 3 17.28 3.76 -3.37
CA ILE A 3 17.44 4.57 -2.16
C ILE A 3 18.94 4.75 -1.95
N ASN A 4 19.39 5.99 -1.93
CA ASN A 4 20.81 6.35 -1.87
C ASN A 4 21.23 6.40 -0.40
N ASP A 5 22.16 5.56 0.05
CA ASP A 5 23.38 5.89 0.78
C ASP A 5 23.91 4.73 1.64
N SER A 6 25.22 4.73 1.85
CA SER A 6 25.95 3.82 2.75
C SER A 6 25.49 3.87 4.22
N ALA A 7 24.68 4.87 4.60
CA ALA A 7 24.09 5.01 5.94
C ALA A 7 23.04 3.92 6.26
N ASP A 8 22.45 3.27 5.25
CA ASP A 8 21.32 2.35 5.42
C ASP A 8 21.68 0.86 5.41
N VAL A 9 22.93 0.47 5.23
CA VAL A 9 23.34 -0.95 5.22
C VAL A 9 22.92 -1.64 6.52
N GLY A 10 23.09 -0.96 7.66
CA GLY A 10 22.70 -1.50 8.96
C GLY A 10 21.23 -1.84 9.09
N LEU A 11 20.34 -1.01 8.50
CA LEU A 11 18.90 -1.24 8.46
C LEU A 11 18.58 -2.54 7.71
N TYR A 12 19.16 -2.73 6.53
CA TYR A 12 18.88 -3.90 5.70
C TYR A 12 19.52 -5.17 6.27
N VAL A 13 20.66 -5.08 6.95
CA VAL A 13 21.23 -6.20 7.71
C VAL A 13 20.25 -6.64 8.81
N ASP A 14 19.64 -5.72 9.54
CA ASP A 14 18.64 -6.04 10.55
C ASP A 14 17.39 -6.68 9.94
N ARG A 15 16.87 -6.11 8.85
CA ARG A 15 15.68 -6.63 8.13
C ARG A 15 15.92 -8.05 7.60
N LEU A 16 17.09 -8.34 7.03
CA LEU A 16 17.46 -9.69 6.60
C LEU A 16 17.54 -10.67 7.77
N ARG A 17 18.11 -10.27 8.92
CA ARG A 17 18.15 -11.11 10.12
C ARG A 17 16.76 -11.40 10.68
N ARG A 18 15.87 -10.39 10.69
CA ARG A 18 14.48 -10.57 11.09
C ARG A 18 13.74 -11.51 10.13
N ALA A 19 14.00 -11.41 8.83
CA ALA A 19 13.45 -12.35 7.85
C ALA A 19 13.96 -13.78 8.10
N GLN A 20 15.23 -13.99 8.38
CA GLN A 20 15.78 -15.31 8.74
C GLN A 20 15.19 -15.87 10.04
N ALA A 21 14.92 -15.02 11.02
CA ALA A 21 14.23 -15.43 12.24
C ALA A 21 12.77 -15.86 11.94
N ALA A 22 12.03 -15.09 11.14
CA ALA A 22 10.69 -15.45 10.70
C ALA A 22 10.66 -16.73 9.84
N MET A 23 11.68 -16.95 8.99
CA MET A 23 11.84 -18.21 8.27
C MET A 23 12.05 -19.41 9.22
N THR A 24 12.76 -19.21 10.32
CA THR A 24 12.94 -20.26 11.33
C THR A 24 11.64 -20.63 12.00
N GLU A 25 10.83 -19.65 12.39
CA GLU A 25 9.50 -19.86 12.98
C GLU A 25 8.53 -20.52 12.01
N ALA A 26 8.61 -20.17 10.72
CA ALA A 26 7.77 -20.72 9.65
C ALA A 26 8.27 -22.04 9.05
N GLU A 27 9.40 -22.59 9.54
CA GLU A 27 10.05 -23.79 8.98
C GLU A 27 10.36 -23.66 7.47
N VAL A 28 10.82 -22.47 7.05
CA VAL A 28 11.26 -22.15 5.69
C VAL A 28 12.78 -22.24 5.63
N ASP A 29 13.33 -22.97 4.66
CA ASP A 29 14.77 -23.16 4.49
C ASP A 29 15.40 -22.11 3.56
N LEU A 30 14.63 -21.69 2.56
CA LEU A 30 15.05 -20.68 1.58
C LEU A 30 13.90 -19.71 1.31
N LEU A 31 14.21 -18.42 1.24
CA LEU A 31 13.31 -17.38 0.78
C LEU A 31 13.81 -16.85 -0.56
N MET A 32 12.96 -16.85 -1.58
CA MET A 32 13.26 -16.36 -2.92
C MET A 32 12.30 -15.23 -3.28
N VAL A 33 12.82 -14.00 -3.43
CA VAL A 33 12.01 -12.80 -3.66
C VAL A 33 12.47 -12.09 -4.93
N GLY A 34 11.55 -11.93 -5.88
CA GLY A 34 11.75 -11.10 -7.08
C GLY A 34 11.41 -9.63 -6.86
N PRO A 35 11.48 -8.81 -7.93
CA PRO A 35 11.11 -7.39 -7.88
C PRO A 35 9.73 -7.18 -7.27
N SER A 36 9.69 -6.45 -6.15
CA SER A 36 8.50 -6.23 -5.34
C SER A 36 8.80 -5.31 -4.16
N SER A 37 7.78 -4.92 -3.42
CA SER A 37 7.88 -4.21 -2.14
C SER A 37 8.62 -5.04 -1.09
N ASP A 38 8.54 -6.37 -1.15
CA ASP A 38 9.33 -7.25 -0.27
C ASP A 38 10.83 -7.16 -0.56
N LEU A 39 11.21 -7.10 -1.84
CA LEU A 39 12.61 -6.89 -2.23
C LEU A 39 13.11 -5.52 -1.78
N LEU A 40 12.28 -4.48 -1.96
CA LEU A 40 12.58 -3.13 -1.45
C LEU A 40 12.76 -3.13 0.05
N TYR A 41 11.87 -3.79 0.80
CA TYR A 41 11.97 -3.90 2.25
C TYR A 41 13.28 -4.57 2.69
N LEU A 42 13.63 -5.69 2.04
CA LEU A 42 14.75 -6.54 2.48
C LEU A 42 16.12 -5.97 2.14
N ILE A 43 16.29 -5.35 0.96
CA ILE A 43 17.60 -4.90 0.48
C ILE A 43 17.65 -3.47 -0.06
N GLY A 44 16.56 -2.69 0.04
CA GLY A 44 16.52 -1.31 -0.46
C GLY A 44 16.54 -1.19 -1.98
N TYR A 45 16.07 -2.22 -2.68
CA TYR A 45 15.99 -2.26 -4.13
C TYR A 45 14.68 -2.91 -4.57
N ALA A 46 13.78 -2.14 -5.15
CA ALA A 46 12.48 -2.66 -5.62
C ALA A 46 12.62 -3.57 -6.84
N GLY A 47 13.66 -3.33 -7.65
CA GLY A 47 13.82 -4.00 -8.93
C GLY A 47 12.84 -3.49 -10.00
N HIS A 48 12.89 -4.13 -11.15
CA HIS A 48 11.93 -3.92 -12.23
C HIS A 48 11.40 -5.26 -12.73
N THR A 49 10.09 -5.40 -12.80
CA THR A 49 9.47 -6.62 -13.33
C THR A 49 9.63 -6.66 -14.84
N SER A 50 10.43 -7.58 -15.34
CA SER A 50 10.71 -7.77 -16.76
C SER A 50 10.71 -9.26 -17.13
N GLU A 51 11.12 -9.58 -18.35
CA GLU A 51 11.40 -10.95 -18.80
C GLU A 51 12.75 -11.47 -18.30
N ARG A 52 13.58 -10.61 -17.65
CA ARG A 52 14.85 -10.97 -17.06
C ARG A 52 14.68 -11.21 -15.56
N LEU A 53 15.21 -12.33 -15.08
CA LEU A 53 15.10 -12.69 -13.66
C LEU A 53 16.08 -11.87 -12.82
N THR A 54 15.54 -11.05 -11.90
CA THR A 54 16.23 -10.58 -10.70
C THR A 54 15.62 -11.31 -9.51
N LEU A 55 16.44 -11.92 -8.64
CA LEU A 55 15.96 -12.77 -7.55
C LEU A 55 16.90 -12.73 -6.36
N LEU A 56 16.41 -12.25 -5.23
CA LEU A 56 17.06 -12.48 -3.93
C LEU A 56 16.85 -13.94 -3.54
N VAL A 57 17.93 -14.61 -3.18
CA VAL A 57 17.94 -15.95 -2.55
C VAL A 57 18.53 -15.78 -1.15
N LEU A 58 17.69 -15.89 -0.13
CA LEU A 58 18.06 -15.77 1.27
C LEU A 58 17.92 -17.15 1.92
N PRO A 59 19.03 -17.81 2.32
CA PRO A 59 18.98 -19.00 3.13
C PRO A 59 18.60 -18.68 4.58
N ARG A 60 17.94 -19.62 5.27
CA ARG A 60 17.63 -19.48 6.70
C ARG A 60 18.89 -19.24 7.54
N GLU A 61 19.98 -19.89 7.17
CA GLU A 61 21.32 -19.71 7.75
C GLU A 61 22.33 -19.46 6.63
N GLY A 62 23.11 -18.40 6.72
CA GLY A 62 24.10 -18.01 5.73
C GLY A 62 23.83 -16.65 5.08
N ASP A 63 24.65 -16.34 4.08
CA ASP A 63 24.63 -15.02 3.44
C ASP A 63 23.61 -14.97 2.29
N PRO A 64 22.92 -13.84 2.11
CA PRO A 64 22.01 -13.63 1.00
C PRO A 64 22.75 -13.44 -0.32
N ALA A 65 22.17 -13.93 -1.43
CA ALA A 65 22.67 -13.69 -2.77
C ALA A 65 21.56 -13.12 -3.67
N VAL A 66 21.93 -12.31 -4.66
CA VAL A 66 21.01 -11.79 -5.68
C VAL A 66 21.46 -12.28 -7.06
N VAL A 67 20.61 -13.05 -7.70
CA VAL A 67 20.72 -13.39 -9.13
C VAL A 67 20.22 -12.18 -9.92
N VAL A 68 21.07 -11.56 -10.74
CA VAL A 68 20.76 -10.29 -11.41
C VAL A 68 21.33 -10.26 -12.83
N PRO A 69 20.58 -9.76 -13.84
CA PRO A 69 21.12 -9.62 -15.18
C PRO A 69 22.24 -8.57 -15.22
N VAL A 70 23.20 -8.76 -16.12
CA VAL A 70 24.36 -7.87 -16.27
C VAL A 70 23.96 -6.40 -16.49
N LEU A 71 22.80 -6.17 -17.11
CA LEU A 71 22.28 -4.82 -17.38
C LEU A 71 21.82 -4.08 -16.12
N GLU A 72 21.38 -4.82 -15.09
CA GLU A 72 20.84 -4.27 -13.84
C GLU A 72 21.86 -4.35 -12.69
N ALA A 73 22.92 -5.15 -12.83
CA ALA A 73 23.94 -5.31 -11.80
C ALA A 73 24.54 -3.97 -11.29
N PRO A 74 24.77 -2.95 -12.14
CA PRO A 74 25.25 -1.64 -11.67
C PRO A 74 24.31 -0.93 -10.69
N LEU A 75 23.01 -1.21 -10.74
CA LEU A 75 22.00 -0.61 -9.85
C LEU A 75 22.10 -1.19 -8.41
N LEU A 76 22.75 -2.34 -8.25
CA LEU A 76 22.97 -3.03 -6.97
C LEU A 76 24.41 -2.93 -6.46
N GLU A 77 25.26 -2.12 -7.10
CA GLU A 77 26.69 -2.03 -6.73
C GLU A 77 26.86 -1.56 -5.28
N ASN A 78 26.03 -0.64 -4.81
CA ASN A 78 26.01 -0.15 -3.43
C ASN A 78 25.42 -1.16 -2.41
N ARG A 79 24.99 -2.36 -2.85
CA ARG A 79 24.47 -3.46 -2.01
C ARG A 79 25.43 -4.64 -1.90
N ARG A 80 26.65 -4.56 -2.48
CA ARG A 80 27.65 -5.65 -2.41
C ARG A 80 28.12 -5.98 -1.00
N GLU A 81 28.04 -5.05 -0.07
CA GLU A 81 28.33 -5.34 1.35
C GLU A 81 27.20 -6.10 2.03
N LEU A 82 25.99 -6.07 1.45
CA LEU A 82 24.79 -6.70 1.99
C LEU A 82 24.50 -8.06 1.36
N VAL A 83 24.76 -8.21 0.04
CA VAL A 83 24.40 -9.41 -0.74
C VAL A 83 25.50 -9.80 -1.72
N ASP A 84 25.66 -11.11 -1.96
CA ASP A 84 26.53 -11.63 -3.03
C ASP A 84 25.81 -11.51 -4.39
N LEU A 85 26.37 -10.70 -5.31
CA LEU A 85 25.79 -10.51 -6.63
C LEU A 85 26.20 -11.62 -7.60
N ARG A 86 25.24 -12.44 -8.01
CA ARG A 86 25.38 -13.49 -9.04
C ARG A 86 24.87 -12.95 -10.37
N VAL A 87 25.80 -12.27 -11.07
CA VAL A 87 25.51 -11.63 -12.35
C VAL A 87 25.39 -12.67 -13.45
N TRP A 88 24.36 -12.56 -14.29
CA TRP A 88 24.14 -13.45 -15.44
C TRP A 88 24.02 -12.68 -16.75
N GLU A 89 24.42 -13.35 -17.85
CA GLU A 89 24.36 -12.84 -19.21
C GLU A 89 23.22 -13.52 -20.01
N GLU A 90 22.76 -12.91 -21.11
CA GLU A 90 21.63 -13.33 -21.93
C GLU A 90 21.69 -14.78 -22.41
N THR A 91 22.87 -15.38 -22.47
CA THR A 91 23.08 -16.79 -22.88
C THR A 91 22.99 -17.80 -21.73
N GLN A 92 22.84 -17.32 -20.49
CA GLN A 92 22.82 -18.15 -19.29
C GLN A 92 21.37 -18.39 -18.81
N ALA A 93 21.18 -19.47 -18.04
CA ALA A 93 19.91 -19.81 -17.40
C ALA A 93 19.88 -19.31 -15.94
N PRO A 94 19.24 -18.17 -15.64
CA PRO A 94 19.28 -17.61 -14.29
C PRO A 94 18.61 -18.48 -13.22
N THR A 95 17.65 -19.32 -13.60
CA THR A 95 17.02 -20.29 -12.69
C THR A 95 18.00 -21.40 -12.26
N GLU A 96 18.92 -21.80 -13.11
CA GLU A 96 19.98 -22.74 -12.76
C GLU A 96 21.02 -22.10 -11.81
N ILE A 97 21.29 -20.80 -11.98
CA ILE A 97 22.15 -20.06 -11.04
C ILE A 97 21.49 -19.99 -9.66
N ALA A 98 20.18 -19.71 -9.60
CA ALA A 98 19.43 -19.74 -8.36
C ALA A 98 19.42 -21.14 -7.70
N ALA A 99 19.29 -22.21 -8.50
CA ALA A 99 19.40 -23.58 -8.03
C ALA A 99 20.80 -23.90 -7.46
N GLN A 100 21.87 -23.40 -8.09
CA GLN A 100 23.25 -23.57 -7.57
C GLN A 100 23.43 -22.88 -6.21
N ILE A 101 22.84 -21.68 -6.01
CA ILE A 101 22.85 -20.97 -4.72
C ILE A 101 22.05 -21.76 -3.67
N ALA A 102 20.89 -22.29 -4.05
CA ALA A 102 20.06 -23.12 -3.17
C ALA A 102 20.78 -24.41 -2.71
N GLY A 103 21.75 -24.89 -3.50
CA GLY A 103 22.53 -26.09 -3.23
C GLY A 103 21.66 -27.36 -3.19
N ASP A 104 21.94 -28.30 -2.29
CA ASP A 104 21.08 -29.45 -2.07
C ASP A 104 19.78 -28.99 -1.40
N ALA A 105 18.74 -28.85 -2.21
CA ALA A 105 17.42 -28.41 -1.76
C ALA A 105 16.38 -29.55 -1.73
N ALA A 106 16.81 -30.80 -1.87
CA ALA A 106 15.93 -31.95 -1.74
C ALA A 106 15.27 -31.97 -0.35
N GLY A 107 13.94 -31.97 -0.34
CA GLY A 107 13.13 -31.96 0.88
C GLY A 107 13.09 -30.61 1.63
N LYS A 108 13.77 -29.55 1.14
CA LYS A 108 13.69 -28.23 1.72
C LYS A 108 12.38 -27.53 1.39
N THR A 109 11.96 -26.65 2.28
CA THR A 109 10.84 -25.72 2.06
C THR A 109 11.37 -24.39 1.52
N ILE A 110 10.87 -24.00 0.35
CA ILE A 110 11.21 -22.73 -0.31
C ILE A 110 9.98 -21.82 -0.25
N ALA A 111 10.11 -20.64 0.36
CA ALA A 111 9.12 -19.58 0.27
C ALA A 111 9.43 -18.70 -0.94
N ILE A 112 8.44 -18.50 -1.81
CA ILE A 112 8.57 -17.72 -3.04
C ILE A 112 7.76 -16.43 -2.95
N GLY A 113 8.33 -15.30 -3.36
CA GLY A 113 7.66 -14.01 -3.37
C GLY A 113 6.36 -14.03 -4.17
N ASP A 114 5.29 -13.54 -3.56
CA ASP A 114 3.92 -13.64 -4.08
C ASP A 114 3.73 -12.91 -5.42
N GLN A 115 4.60 -11.93 -5.72
CA GLN A 115 4.56 -11.14 -6.96
C GLN A 115 5.52 -11.66 -8.05
N LEU A 116 6.22 -12.79 -7.81
CA LEU A 116 7.10 -13.35 -8.83
C LEU A 116 6.30 -13.86 -10.03
N ARG A 117 6.73 -13.52 -11.25
CA ARG A 117 6.09 -14.03 -12.47
C ARG A 117 6.08 -15.56 -12.49
N SER A 118 4.93 -16.14 -12.80
CA SER A 118 4.74 -17.59 -12.84
C SER A 118 5.72 -18.32 -13.77
N ALA A 119 6.18 -17.66 -14.86
CA ALA A 119 7.19 -18.22 -15.74
C ALA A 119 8.52 -18.51 -15.02
N PHE A 120 8.93 -17.63 -14.12
CA PHE A 120 10.13 -17.84 -13.30
C PHE A 120 9.89 -18.89 -12.23
N LEU A 121 8.73 -18.89 -11.56
CA LEU A 121 8.38 -19.92 -10.59
C LEU A 121 8.45 -21.32 -11.23
N LEU A 122 7.85 -21.51 -12.40
CA LEU A 122 7.88 -22.80 -13.10
C LEU A 122 9.31 -23.20 -13.50
N GLY A 123 10.14 -22.25 -13.92
CA GLY A 123 11.56 -22.49 -14.22
C GLY A 123 12.36 -22.87 -12.97
N LEU A 124 12.12 -22.20 -11.83
CA LEU A 124 12.75 -22.54 -10.56
C LEU A 124 12.31 -23.93 -10.06
N GLN A 125 11.02 -24.26 -10.18
CA GLN A 125 10.51 -25.59 -9.84
C GLN A 125 11.12 -26.70 -10.69
N ALA A 126 11.37 -26.44 -11.97
CA ALA A 126 12.05 -27.39 -12.85
C ALA A 126 13.55 -27.56 -12.50
N ALA A 127 14.21 -26.46 -12.07
CA ALA A 127 15.61 -26.49 -11.66
C ALA A 127 15.82 -27.07 -10.23
N ILE A 128 14.78 -27.03 -9.37
CA ILE A 128 14.79 -27.54 -7.99
C ILE A 128 13.56 -28.44 -7.78
N PRO A 129 13.54 -29.66 -8.39
CA PRO A 129 12.31 -30.46 -8.49
C PRO A 129 11.84 -31.07 -7.15
N ASP A 130 12.74 -31.32 -6.21
CA ASP A 130 12.46 -32.06 -4.98
C ASP A 130 12.19 -31.13 -3.77
N ALA A 131 11.99 -29.83 -3.99
CA ALA A 131 11.66 -28.87 -2.95
C ALA A 131 10.15 -28.73 -2.74
N THR A 132 9.74 -28.35 -1.53
CA THR A 132 8.38 -27.93 -1.22
C THR A 132 8.26 -26.41 -1.37
N TRP A 133 7.29 -25.95 -2.16
CA TRP A 133 7.11 -24.53 -2.45
C TRP A 133 5.92 -23.96 -1.70
N ARG A 134 6.08 -22.76 -1.10
CA ARG A 134 5.05 -22.01 -0.37
C ARG A 134 5.11 -20.54 -0.77
N PRO A 135 4.01 -19.77 -0.66
CA PRO A 135 4.06 -18.30 -0.79
C PRO A 135 4.89 -17.70 0.34
N ALA A 136 5.61 -16.61 0.06
CA ALA A 136 6.44 -15.89 1.04
C ALA A 136 5.62 -14.97 1.96
N GLY A 137 4.44 -14.52 1.51
CA GLY A 137 3.59 -13.60 2.27
C GLY A 137 3.40 -13.99 3.72
N PRO A 138 3.01 -15.24 4.08
CA PRO A 138 2.87 -15.67 5.48
C PRO A 138 4.12 -15.49 6.34
N THR A 139 5.31 -15.53 5.74
CA THR A 139 6.60 -15.34 6.45
C THR A 139 6.98 -13.86 6.57
N LEU A 140 6.71 -13.05 5.53
CA LEU A 140 7.17 -11.66 5.45
C LEU A 140 6.16 -10.63 5.96
N ARG A 141 4.85 -10.92 5.88
CA ARG A 141 3.80 -9.95 6.21
C ARG A 141 3.92 -9.39 7.63
N GLY A 142 4.26 -10.23 8.62
CA GLY A 142 4.44 -9.80 10.00
C GLY A 142 5.56 -8.79 10.20
N LEU A 143 6.59 -8.83 9.34
CA LEU A 143 7.73 -7.91 9.38
C LEU A 143 7.35 -6.53 8.84
N ARG A 144 6.53 -6.48 7.77
CA ARG A 144 6.11 -5.23 7.11
C ARG A 144 4.91 -4.60 7.81
N MET A 145 4.04 -5.42 8.40
CA MET A 145 2.82 -4.98 9.06
C MET A 145 3.11 -4.07 10.27
N ILE A 146 4.18 -4.36 11.02
CA ILE A 146 4.62 -3.54 12.17
C ILE A 146 5.73 -2.61 11.70
N LYS A 147 5.40 -1.35 11.52
CA LYS A 147 6.32 -0.29 11.09
C LYS A 147 7.21 0.14 12.24
N ASP A 148 8.48 0.35 11.97
CA ASP A 148 9.40 0.98 12.90
C ASP A 148 9.23 2.52 12.90
N GLY A 149 9.94 3.22 13.80
CA GLY A 149 9.81 4.67 13.95
C GLY A 149 10.19 5.44 12.67
N ARG A 150 11.17 4.97 11.88
CA ARG A 150 11.55 5.59 10.60
C ARG A 150 10.47 5.41 9.55
N GLU A 151 9.91 4.21 9.45
CA GLU A 151 8.83 3.90 8.51
C GLU A 151 7.60 4.78 8.80
N ILE A 152 7.24 4.93 10.08
CA ILE A 152 6.13 5.82 10.52
C ILE A 152 6.41 7.28 10.13
N GLU A 153 7.64 7.78 10.33
CA GLU A 153 7.98 9.16 9.95
C GLU A 153 7.93 9.39 8.44
N LEU A 154 8.37 8.43 7.61
CA LEU A 154 8.24 8.51 6.16
C LEU A 154 6.78 8.55 5.71
N MET A 155 5.92 7.72 6.32
CA MET A 155 4.49 7.71 6.03
C MET A 155 3.80 8.99 6.51
N ARG A 156 4.19 9.52 7.67
CA ARG A 156 3.71 10.82 8.18
C ARG A 156 4.09 11.95 7.23
N GLU A 157 5.34 11.98 6.78
CA GLU A 157 5.80 12.98 5.81
C GLU A 157 5.06 12.85 4.48
N ALA A 158 4.83 11.63 3.98
CA ALA A 158 4.06 11.39 2.77
C ALA A 158 2.62 11.91 2.91
N ALA A 159 1.96 11.62 4.05
CA ALA A 159 0.61 12.10 4.36
C ALA A 159 0.54 13.64 4.42
N GLN A 160 1.46 14.29 5.14
CA GLN A 160 1.51 15.75 5.26
C GLN A 160 1.71 16.43 3.89
N ARG A 161 2.60 15.92 3.05
CA ARG A 161 2.81 16.47 1.70
C ARG A 161 1.59 16.27 0.79
N THR A 162 0.87 15.16 0.98
CA THR A 162 -0.41 14.91 0.28
C THR A 162 -1.47 15.91 0.74
N ASP A 163 -1.56 16.18 2.04
CA ASP A 163 -2.46 17.19 2.62
C ASP A 163 -2.13 18.60 2.11
N ASP A 164 -0.85 18.99 2.05
CA ASP A 164 -0.41 20.27 1.50
C ASP A 164 -0.80 20.46 0.02
N ALA A 165 -0.77 19.37 -0.77
CA ALA A 165 -1.23 19.39 -2.15
C ALA A 165 -2.74 19.62 -2.21
N TRP A 166 -3.51 18.95 -1.35
CA TRP A 166 -4.96 19.10 -1.25
C TRP A 166 -5.38 20.52 -0.83
N GLU A 167 -4.78 21.07 0.23
CA GLU A 167 -5.08 22.42 0.70
C GLU A 167 -4.83 23.47 -0.39
N THR A 168 -3.75 23.29 -1.15
CA THR A 168 -3.47 24.16 -2.32
C THR A 168 -4.53 23.97 -3.40
N PHE A 169 -4.93 22.73 -3.68
CA PHE A 169 -5.93 22.42 -4.69
C PHE A 169 -7.27 23.07 -4.39
N ILE A 170 -7.82 22.88 -3.18
CA ILE A 170 -9.12 23.46 -2.82
C ILE A 170 -9.09 24.99 -2.71
N ALA A 171 -7.93 25.57 -2.41
CA ALA A 171 -7.76 27.05 -2.32
C ALA A 171 -7.65 27.73 -3.69
N THR A 172 -7.16 27.01 -4.72
CA THR A 172 -6.80 27.64 -6.01
C THR A 172 -7.65 27.18 -7.19
N GLU A 173 -8.35 26.04 -7.06
CA GLU A 173 -9.04 25.43 -8.19
C GLU A 173 -10.56 25.57 -8.08
N THR A 174 -11.22 25.64 -9.24
CA THR A 174 -12.66 25.44 -9.41
C THR A 174 -12.88 24.16 -10.18
N LEU A 175 -14.01 23.47 -9.94
CA LEU A 175 -14.28 22.17 -10.55
C LEU A 175 -15.29 22.25 -11.69
N ALA A 176 -16.29 23.14 -11.59
CA ALA A 176 -17.32 23.26 -12.62
C ALA A 176 -16.72 23.56 -14.00
N GLY A 177 -17.06 22.72 -14.98
CA GLY A 177 -16.57 22.85 -16.36
C GLY A 177 -15.21 22.20 -16.63
N LYS A 178 -14.54 21.62 -15.65
CA LYS A 178 -13.38 20.73 -15.86
C LYS A 178 -13.85 19.28 -16.02
N THR A 179 -13.06 18.47 -16.70
CA THR A 179 -13.25 17.02 -16.67
C THR A 179 -12.65 16.41 -15.40
N GLU A 180 -13.13 15.22 -15.00
CA GLU A 180 -12.51 14.44 -13.91
C GLU A 180 -11.00 14.30 -14.11
N ARG A 181 -10.58 14.00 -15.36
CA ARG A 181 -9.18 13.88 -15.76
C ARG A 181 -8.40 15.18 -15.51
N GLN A 182 -8.92 16.32 -15.94
CA GLN A 182 -8.27 17.60 -15.73
C GLN A 182 -8.12 17.96 -14.25
N ALA A 183 -9.14 17.65 -13.45
CA ALA A 183 -9.10 17.88 -12.02
C ALA A 183 -8.04 16.97 -11.35
N MET A 184 -8.00 15.67 -11.71
CA MET A 184 -7.02 14.72 -11.15
C MET A 184 -5.59 15.02 -11.61
N GLU A 185 -5.39 15.37 -12.88
CA GLU A 185 -4.07 15.79 -13.39
C GLU A 185 -3.52 17.00 -12.63
N ARG A 186 -4.39 17.96 -12.30
CA ARG A 186 -3.97 19.14 -11.52
C ARG A 186 -3.58 18.76 -10.10
N LEU A 187 -4.38 17.92 -9.41
CA LEU A 187 -4.07 17.44 -8.07
C LEU A 187 -2.77 16.62 -8.09
N GLY A 188 -2.60 15.72 -9.05
CA GLY A 188 -1.37 14.94 -9.23
C GLY A 188 -0.13 15.81 -9.49
N ALA A 189 -0.27 16.92 -10.24
CA ALA A 189 0.81 17.87 -10.44
C ALA A 189 1.22 18.55 -9.11
N LEU A 190 0.24 18.95 -8.29
CA LEU A 190 0.49 19.51 -6.96
C LEU A 190 1.16 18.50 -6.03
N THR A 191 0.73 17.26 -6.05
CA THR A 191 1.34 16.15 -5.29
C THR A 191 2.81 15.98 -5.66
N LYS A 192 3.11 15.98 -6.96
CA LYS A 192 4.48 15.92 -7.47
C LYS A 192 5.31 17.15 -7.11
N GLU A 193 4.74 18.36 -7.15
CA GLU A 193 5.39 19.60 -6.73
C GLU A 193 5.80 19.57 -5.26
N ARG A 194 5.11 18.78 -4.43
CA ARG A 194 5.45 18.52 -3.02
C ARG A 194 6.53 17.44 -2.84
N GLY A 195 7.06 16.88 -3.94
CA GLY A 195 8.16 15.92 -3.92
C GLY A 195 7.72 14.49 -3.58
N LEU A 196 6.45 14.14 -3.80
CA LEU A 196 5.98 12.77 -3.75
C LEU A 196 6.27 12.08 -5.09
N ASP A 197 6.75 10.86 -5.02
CA ASP A 197 6.94 9.97 -6.17
C ASP A 197 5.70 9.06 -6.35
N GLU A 198 5.62 8.35 -7.49
CA GLU A 198 4.61 7.34 -7.79
C GLU A 198 3.17 7.78 -7.49
N GLY A 199 2.86 9.05 -7.78
CA GLY A 199 1.52 9.60 -7.56
C GLY A 199 0.45 8.83 -8.34
N TRP A 200 -0.65 8.51 -7.66
CA TRP A 200 -1.82 7.85 -8.21
C TRP A 200 -3.09 8.58 -7.78
N GLY A 201 -4.21 8.33 -8.45
CA GLY A 201 -5.45 8.92 -7.98
C GLY A 201 -6.67 8.64 -8.84
N ILE A 202 -7.81 8.75 -8.19
CA ILE A 202 -9.16 8.65 -8.74
C ILE A 202 -9.87 9.98 -8.53
N CYS A 203 -10.48 10.52 -9.58
CA CYS A 203 -11.48 11.56 -9.49
C CYS A 203 -12.79 11.02 -10.07
N ALA A 204 -13.85 10.99 -9.26
CA ALA A 204 -15.15 10.48 -9.63
C ALA A 204 -16.24 11.51 -9.30
N SER A 205 -17.01 11.96 -10.29
CA SER A 205 -17.98 13.05 -10.14
C SER A 205 -19.43 12.63 -10.39
N GLY A 206 -20.37 13.22 -9.67
CA GLY A 206 -21.81 12.94 -9.77
C GLY A 206 -22.10 11.44 -9.68
N PRO A 207 -22.83 10.83 -10.64
CA PRO A 207 -23.13 9.39 -10.60
C PRO A 207 -21.89 8.47 -10.61
N HIS A 208 -20.73 8.93 -11.11
CA HIS A 208 -19.48 8.18 -11.10
C HIS A 208 -18.95 8.03 -9.68
N SER A 209 -19.16 8.99 -8.77
CA SER A 209 -18.74 8.91 -7.39
C SER A 209 -19.41 7.76 -6.61
N ALA A 210 -20.52 7.22 -7.12
CA ALA A 210 -21.17 6.03 -6.57
C ALA A 210 -20.44 4.71 -6.91
N SER A 211 -19.32 4.77 -7.64
CA SER A 211 -18.45 3.61 -7.94
C SER A 211 -17.13 3.75 -7.18
N PRO A 212 -16.87 2.95 -6.14
CA PRO A 212 -15.65 3.08 -5.30
C PRO A 212 -14.34 3.06 -6.11
N HIS A 213 -14.26 2.20 -7.12
CA HIS A 213 -13.09 2.05 -8.00
C HIS A 213 -13.36 2.60 -9.41
N HIS A 214 -13.93 3.81 -9.47
CA HIS A 214 -14.15 4.48 -10.75
C HIS A 214 -12.82 4.72 -11.49
N HIS A 215 -12.85 4.59 -12.82
CA HIS A 215 -11.73 5.01 -13.65
C HIS A 215 -11.94 6.47 -14.09
N THR A 216 -11.09 7.37 -13.58
CA THR A 216 -11.09 8.80 -13.92
C THR A 216 -11.17 9.02 -15.44
N GLY A 217 -12.20 9.74 -15.87
CA GLY A 217 -12.54 9.89 -17.27
C GLY A 217 -12.70 11.34 -17.74
N ASP A 218 -13.40 11.48 -18.86
CA ASP A 218 -13.63 12.77 -19.50
C ASP A 218 -15.03 13.33 -19.21
N ARG A 219 -15.73 12.81 -18.18
CA ARG A 219 -16.97 13.40 -17.71
C ARG A 219 -16.71 14.82 -17.23
N MET A 220 -17.54 15.77 -17.72
CA MET A 220 -17.53 17.16 -17.25
C MET A 220 -18.15 17.24 -15.86
N ILE A 221 -17.43 17.82 -14.92
CA ILE A 221 -17.93 18.11 -13.58
C ILE A 221 -18.92 19.29 -13.68
N ALA A 222 -20.09 19.14 -13.10
CA ALA A 222 -21.18 20.10 -13.16
C ALA A 222 -21.59 20.62 -11.77
N PRO A 223 -22.20 21.80 -11.68
CA PRO A 223 -22.86 22.22 -10.45
C PRO A 223 -23.88 21.19 -9.96
N GLY A 224 -23.84 20.87 -8.65
CA GLY A 224 -24.65 19.84 -8.03
C GLY A 224 -23.95 18.47 -7.95
N ASP A 225 -22.76 18.32 -8.51
CA ASP A 225 -22.02 17.06 -8.39
C ASP A 225 -21.33 16.93 -7.03
N ALA A 226 -21.43 15.75 -6.42
CA ALA A 226 -20.45 15.24 -5.48
C ALA A 226 -19.19 14.83 -6.25
N VAL A 227 -18.01 15.14 -5.75
CA VAL A 227 -16.75 14.72 -6.38
C VAL A 227 -15.86 14.06 -5.35
N VAL A 228 -15.59 12.79 -5.53
CA VAL A 228 -14.65 12.00 -4.72
C VAL A 228 -13.26 12.10 -5.35
N PHE A 229 -12.32 12.54 -4.57
CA PHE A 229 -10.90 12.45 -4.87
C PHE A 229 -10.28 11.43 -3.92
N ASP A 230 -9.61 10.44 -4.47
CA ASP A 230 -8.88 9.42 -3.77
C ASP A 230 -7.49 9.35 -4.37
N TRP A 231 -6.45 9.69 -3.60
CA TRP A 231 -5.12 9.87 -4.14
C TRP A 231 -4.02 9.72 -3.10
N GLY A 232 -2.81 9.52 -3.59
CA GLY A 232 -1.62 9.48 -2.78
C GLY A 232 -0.34 9.57 -3.60
N GLY A 233 0.76 9.32 -2.92
CA GLY A 233 2.09 9.23 -3.51
C GLY A 233 3.06 8.63 -2.50
N THR A 234 4.35 8.54 -2.85
CA THR A 234 5.33 7.87 -1.99
C THR A 234 6.50 8.76 -1.61
N ILE A 235 7.05 8.48 -0.43
CA ILE A 235 8.40 8.93 -0.01
C ILE A 235 9.22 7.67 0.31
N GLU A 236 10.34 7.52 -0.34
CA GLU A 236 11.19 6.31 -0.23
C GLU A 236 10.40 5.00 -0.40
N GLY A 237 9.33 5.00 -1.23
CA GLY A 237 8.48 3.86 -1.49
C GLY A 237 7.35 3.66 -0.46
N TYR A 238 7.28 4.43 0.63
CA TYR A 238 6.16 4.39 1.59
C TYR A 238 5.03 5.27 1.11
N PHE A 239 3.84 4.69 1.01
CA PHE A 239 2.64 5.33 0.48
C PHE A 239 1.95 6.25 1.49
N SER A 240 1.39 7.35 0.99
CA SER A 240 0.22 8.02 1.55
C SER A 240 -1.03 7.56 0.81
N ASP A 241 -2.16 7.61 1.51
CA ASP A 241 -3.48 7.25 1.00
C ASP A 241 -4.53 8.11 1.68
N VAL A 242 -5.35 8.83 0.89
CA VAL A 242 -6.34 9.74 1.42
C VAL A 242 -7.50 9.94 0.45
N THR A 243 -8.72 9.95 0.96
CA THR A 243 -9.92 10.33 0.19
C THR A 243 -10.60 11.53 0.80
N ARG A 244 -10.99 12.47 -0.05
CA ARG A 244 -11.91 13.56 0.28
C ARG A 244 -13.03 13.65 -0.72
N THR A 245 -14.22 13.91 -0.22
CA THR A 245 -15.40 14.21 -1.05
C THR A 245 -15.74 15.68 -0.92
N VAL A 246 -15.86 16.36 -2.05
CA VAL A 246 -16.32 17.76 -2.10
C VAL A 246 -17.67 17.84 -2.86
N HIS A 247 -18.35 18.96 -2.74
CA HIS A 247 -19.57 19.24 -3.49
C HIS A 247 -19.42 20.50 -4.35
N VAL A 248 -19.89 20.46 -5.59
CA VAL A 248 -19.82 21.60 -6.51
C VAL A 248 -21.11 22.44 -6.35
N GLY A 249 -20.98 23.62 -5.74
CA GLY A 249 -22.11 24.44 -5.35
C GLY A 249 -22.79 23.94 -4.07
N ASP A 250 -23.89 24.58 -3.66
CA ASP A 250 -24.56 24.30 -2.38
C ASP A 250 -25.24 22.91 -2.39
N PRO A 251 -24.83 21.97 -1.49
CA PRO A 251 -25.39 20.62 -1.45
C PRO A 251 -26.79 20.60 -0.81
N ASP A 252 -27.61 19.65 -1.26
CA ASP A 252 -28.92 19.40 -0.67
C ASP A 252 -28.83 18.74 0.73
N ASP A 253 -29.96 18.65 1.43
CA ASP A 253 -30.04 18.11 2.79
C ASP A 253 -29.70 16.62 2.83
N GLU A 254 -30.00 15.85 1.78
CA GLU A 254 -29.67 14.43 1.73
C GLU A 254 -28.17 14.21 1.60
N PHE A 255 -27.49 14.96 0.72
CA PHE A 255 -26.04 14.88 0.58
C PHE A 255 -25.35 15.24 1.91
N ARG A 256 -25.78 16.35 2.55
CA ARG A 256 -25.23 16.76 3.86
C ARG A 256 -25.38 15.66 4.90
N ARG A 257 -26.56 15.03 4.96
CA ARG A 257 -26.82 13.92 5.88
C ARG A 257 -25.91 12.71 5.60
N VAL A 258 -25.79 12.32 4.34
CA VAL A 258 -24.92 11.19 3.96
C VAL A 258 -23.45 11.49 4.29
N TYR A 259 -23.01 12.71 4.00
CA TYR A 259 -21.65 13.15 4.33
C TYR A 259 -21.39 13.08 5.84
N ASP A 260 -22.31 13.58 6.66
CA ASP A 260 -22.20 13.56 8.12
C ASP A 260 -22.15 12.12 8.67
N ILE A 261 -22.96 11.20 8.12
CA ILE A 261 -22.91 9.78 8.50
C ILE A 261 -21.54 9.18 8.19
N VAL A 262 -20.96 9.44 7.02
CA VAL A 262 -19.63 8.92 6.65
C VAL A 262 -18.55 9.54 7.53
N TRP A 263 -18.64 10.83 7.84
CA TRP A 263 -17.72 11.51 8.75
C TRP A 263 -17.76 10.88 10.16
N GLN A 264 -18.97 10.61 10.68
CA GLN A 264 -19.14 9.95 11.99
C GLN A 264 -18.63 8.51 11.97
N ALA A 265 -18.82 7.77 10.87
CA ALA A 265 -18.33 6.42 10.70
C ALA A 265 -16.79 6.37 10.71
N ASN A 266 -16.12 7.30 9.98
CA ASN A 266 -14.66 7.44 10.01
C ASN A 266 -14.17 7.78 11.44
N GLN A 267 -14.85 8.67 12.16
CA GLN A 267 -14.49 8.97 13.54
C GLN A 267 -14.70 7.77 14.49
N ALA A 268 -15.79 7.00 14.31
CA ALA A 268 -16.07 5.81 15.11
C ALA A 268 -15.02 4.72 14.92
N THR A 269 -14.54 4.53 13.69
CA THR A 269 -13.42 3.62 13.37
C THR A 269 -12.15 4.06 14.10
N LEU A 270 -11.77 5.33 13.97
CA LEU A 270 -10.58 5.90 14.64
C LEU A 270 -10.66 5.71 16.17
N ASP A 271 -11.82 6.00 16.76
CA ASP A 271 -12.05 5.86 18.19
C ASP A 271 -11.96 4.41 18.70
N ALA A 272 -12.21 3.44 17.82
CA ALA A 272 -12.09 2.02 18.12
C ALA A 272 -10.64 1.49 18.09
N VAL A 273 -9.69 2.23 17.49
CA VAL A 273 -8.30 1.79 17.35
C VAL A 273 -7.63 1.70 18.71
N ARG A 274 -7.22 0.50 19.11
CA ARG A 274 -6.41 0.22 20.32
C ARG A 274 -5.59 -1.05 20.09
N PRO A 275 -4.36 -1.17 20.59
CA PRO A 275 -3.67 -2.44 20.62
C PRO A 275 -4.50 -3.53 21.28
N GLY A 276 -4.53 -4.71 20.66
CA GLY A 276 -5.32 -5.87 21.13
C GLY A 276 -6.76 -5.94 20.61
N VAL A 277 -7.29 -4.87 20.01
CA VAL A 277 -8.62 -4.89 19.36
C VAL A 277 -8.53 -5.69 18.05
N PRO A 278 -9.42 -6.67 17.79
CA PRO A 278 -9.46 -7.37 16.52
C PRO A 278 -9.75 -6.44 15.34
N CYS A 279 -9.09 -6.66 14.19
CA CYS A 279 -9.30 -5.86 12.97
C CYS A 279 -10.76 -5.74 12.54
N GLU A 280 -11.54 -6.83 12.68
CA GLU A 280 -12.97 -6.84 12.35
C GLU A 280 -13.79 -5.81 13.14
N ARG A 281 -13.37 -5.45 14.36
CA ARG A 281 -14.08 -4.47 15.20
C ARG A 281 -14.06 -3.06 14.64
N LEU A 282 -13.04 -2.75 13.85
CA LEU A 282 -12.96 -1.47 13.17
C LEU A 282 -14.00 -1.39 12.04
N ASP A 283 -14.12 -2.46 11.23
CA ASP A 283 -15.15 -2.56 10.20
C ASP A 283 -16.56 -2.54 10.81
N GLU A 284 -16.78 -3.25 11.91
CA GLU A 284 -18.04 -3.26 12.65
C GLU A 284 -18.42 -1.84 13.13
N ALA A 285 -17.48 -1.06 13.67
CA ALA A 285 -17.76 0.29 14.19
C ALA A 285 -18.35 1.21 13.12
N ALA A 286 -17.76 1.24 11.92
CA ALA A 286 -18.28 2.02 10.80
C ALA A 286 -19.59 1.41 10.24
N ARG A 287 -19.62 0.09 10.06
CA ARG A 287 -20.73 -0.60 9.41
C ARG A 287 -22.02 -0.57 10.24
N ASP A 288 -21.90 -0.69 11.56
CA ASP A 288 -23.05 -0.60 12.46
C ASP A 288 -23.65 0.79 12.46
N LEU A 289 -22.83 1.85 12.46
CA LEU A 289 -23.29 3.24 12.39
C LEU A 289 -24.00 3.51 11.05
N ILE A 290 -23.37 3.18 9.93
CA ILE A 290 -23.94 3.35 8.59
C ILE A 290 -25.22 2.53 8.45
N GLY A 291 -25.25 1.31 9.01
CA GLY A 291 -26.41 0.41 9.00
C GLY A 291 -27.60 0.95 9.81
N ALA A 292 -27.33 1.49 11.01
CA ALA A 292 -28.36 2.11 11.87
C ALA A 292 -29.06 3.31 11.20
N GLU A 293 -28.32 4.05 10.35
CA GLU A 293 -28.85 5.17 9.55
C GLU A 293 -29.55 4.73 8.26
N GLY A 294 -29.64 3.41 8.00
CA GLY A 294 -30.38 2.82 6.87
C GLY A 294 -29.57 2.69 5.57
N TYR A 295 -28.26 2.96 5.58
CA TYR A 295 -27.38 2.89 4.42
C TYR A 295 -26.48 1.65 4.37
N GLY A 296 -26.68 0.66 5.24
CA GLY A 296 -25.79 -0.53 5.34
C GLY A 296 -25.57 -1.25 4.01
N ALA A 297 -26.59 -1.36 3.15
CA ALA A 297 -26.48 -1.95 1.81
C ALA A 297 -25.65 -1.09 0.82
N ALA A 298 -25.39 0.17 1.13
CA ALA A 298 -24.62 1.10 0.31
C ALA A 298 -23.16 1.22 0.74
N PHE A 299 -22.71 0.56 1.82
CA PHE A 299 -21.31 0.43 2.21
C PHE A 299 -20.76 -0.88 1.67
N LEU A 300 -20.08 -0.83 0.52
CA LEU A 300 -19.83 -1.96 -0.37
C LEU A 300 -18.52 -2.69 -0.12
N HIS A 301 -17.57 -2.09 0.60
CA HIS A 301 -16.22 -2.61 0.82
C HIS A 301 -15.87 -2.71 2.30
N ARG A 302 -14.72 -3.24 2.63
CA ARG A 302 -14.12 -3.23 3.99
C ARG A 302 -13.83 -1.78 4.40
N VAL A 303 -13.72 -1.54 5.72
CA VAL A 303 -13.47 -0.18 6.23
C VAL A 303 -12.03 0.28 5.99
N GLY A 304 -11.10 -0.64 5.69
CA GLY A 304 -9.72 -0.26 5.43
C GLY A 304 -8.78 -1.44 5.19
N HIS A 305 -7.54 -1.13 4.90
CA HIS A 305 -6.45 -2.05 4.60
C HIS A 305 -5.13 -1.51 5.16
N GLY A 306 -4.18 -2.40 5.42
CA GLY A 306 -2.82 -2.01 5.76
C GLY A 306 -2.19 -1.16 4.65
N LEU A 307 -1.36 -0.23 5.05
CA LEU A 307 -0.65 0.70 4.19
C LEU A 307 0.84 0.68 4.54
N GLY A 308 1.71 0.80 3.54
CA GLY A 308 3.16 0.82 3.74
C GLY A 308 3.92 0.93 2.43
N LEU A 309 4.71 -0.08 2.10
CA LEU A 309 5.41 -0.19 0.81
C LEU A 309 4.50 -0.69 -0.33
N ASP A 310 3.33 -1.21 -0.01
CA ASP A 310 2.21 -1.38 -0.94
C ASP A 310 1.06 -0.48 -0.49
N VAL A 311 0.24 0.01 -1.44
CA VAL A 311 -1.00 0.73 -1.11
C VAL A 311 -1.92 -0.20 -0.33
N HIS A 312 -2.05 -1.46 -0.76
CA HIS A 312 -2.82 -2.48 -0.06
C HIS A 312 -1.90 -3.58 0.46
N GLU A 313 -1.74 -3.66 1.77
CA GLU A 313 -1.06 -4.76 2.45
C GLU A 313 -1.85 -5.22 3.70
N GLU A 314 -1.34 -6.20 4.45
CA GLU A 314 -1.91 -6.59 5.75
C GLU A 314 -1.65 -5.48 6.82
N PRO A 315 -2.61 -5.29 7.79
CA PRO A 315 -3.81 -6.09 8.00
C PRO A 315 -5.00 -5.57 7.18
N TYR A 316 -5.96 -6.44 6.86
CA TYR A 316 -7.23 -6.03 6.29
C TYR A 316 -8.28 -5.84 7.39
N LEU A 317 -8.90 -4.65 7.43
CA LEU A 317 -9.95 -4.31 8.40
C LEU A 317 -11.31 -4.75 7.84
N VAL A 318 -11.65 -6.00 8.03
CA VAL A 318 -12.82 -6.65 7.42
C VAL A 318 -13.45 -7.66 8.36
N ALA A 319 -14.75 -7.87 8.25
CA ALA A 319 -15.47 -8.89 9.00
C ALA A 319 -14.80 -10.28 8.92
N GLY A 320 -14.62 -10.95 10.06
CA GLY A 320 -13.95 -12.23 10.20
C GLY A 320 -12.44 -12.16 10.39
N ASN A 321 -11.80 -10.99 10.26
CA ASN A 321 -10.38 -10.83 10.59
C ASN A 321 -10.21 -10.59 12.09
N THR A 322 -9.89 -11.64 12.81
CA THR A 322 -9.69 -11.62 14.27
C THR A 322 -8.27 -11.27 14.70
N LEU A 323 -7.38 -10.91 13.74
CA LEU A 323 -6.02 -10.47 14.06
C LEU A 323 -6.08 -9.25 14.99
N PRO A 324 -5.43 -9.29 16.17
CA PRO A 324 -5.41 -8.15 17.06
C PRO A 324 -4.50 -7.05 16.49
N LEU A 325 -4.96 -5.79 16.58
CA LEU A 325 -4.12 -4.63 16.28
C LEU A 325 -2.90 -4.62 17.20
N ALA A 326 -1.79 -4.16 16.67
CA ALA A 326 -0.56 -3.95 17.42
C ALA A 326 -0.02 -2.53 17.15
N SER A 327 0.69 -1.99 18.13
CA SER A 327 1.42 -0.74 17.96
C SER A 327 2.40 -0.84 16.78
N GLY A 328 2.46 0.21 15.96
CA GLY A 328 3.25 0.23 14.72
C GLY A 328 2.48 -0.22 13.47
N MET A 329 1.26 -0.72 13.58
CA MET A 329 0.42 -0.95 12.40
C MET A 329 -0.07 0.37 11.82
N VAL A 330 -0.03 0.49 10.48
CA VAL A 330 -0.63 1.60 9.73
C VAL A 330 -1.59 1.04 8.71
N PHE A 331 -2.76 1.64 8.62
CA PHE A 331 -3.86 1.21 7.75
C PHE A 331 -4.74 2.38 7.34
N SER A 332 -5.53 2.23 6.26
CA SER A 332 -6.57 3.18 5.88
C SER A 332 -7.80 3.04 6.81
N ASP A 333 -8.50 4.16 7.00
CA ASP A 333 -9.83 4.25 7.60
C ASP A 333 -10.71 5.00 6.61
N GLU A 334 -11.49 4.25 5.79
CA GLU A 334 -12.11 4.74 4.55
C GLU A 334 -13.60 4.37 4.41
N PRO A 335 -14.44 4.56 5.41
CA PRO A 335 -15.87 4.26 5.24
C PRO A 335 -16.48 5.10 4.11
N GLY A 336 -17.46 4.51 3.41
CA GLY A 336 -18.15 5.19 2.32
C GLY A 336 -19.59 4.73 2.13
N ILE A 337 -20.44 5.62 1.59
CA ILE A 337 -21.81 5.35 1.19
C ILE A 337 -21.95 5.65 -0.29
N TYR A 338 -22.39 4.67 -1.08
CA TYR A 338 -22.46 4.74 -2.54
C TYR A 338 -23.89 4.50 -3.03
N LEU A 339 -24.57 5.59 -3.42
CA LEU A 339 -25.96 5.56 -3.88
C LEU A 339 -25.99 5.42 -5.42
N ALA A 340 -26.10 4.19 -5.90
CA ALA A 340 -25.98 3.84 -7.31
C ALA A 340 -26.79 4.77 -8.25
N GLY A 341 -26.12 5.30 -9.27
CA GLY A 341 -26.71 6.24 -10.24
C GLY A 341 -26.95 7.66 -9.72
N ARG A 342 -26.53 7.96 -8.50
CA ARG A 342 -26.73 9.26 -7.87
C ARG A 342 -25.39 9.87 -7.45
N PHE A 343 -24.87 9.51 -6.29
CA PHE A 343 -23.58 9.98 -5.77
C PHE A 343 -23.01 9.00 -4.75
N GLY A 344 -21.72 9.14 -4.47
CA GLY A 344 -21.02 8.50 -3.36
C GLY A 344 -20.28 9.51 -2.51
N VAL A 345 -20.03 9.12 -1.27
CA VAL A 345 -19.20 9.85 -0.30
C VAL A 345 -18.23 8.87 0.30
N ARG A 346 -16.93 9.19 0.31
CA ARG A 346 -15.88 8.52 1.09
C ARG A 346 -15.02 9.56 1.78
N ILE A 347 -14.66 9.30 3.02
CA ILE A 347 -13.67 10.06 3.79
C ILE A 347 -12.66 9.05 4.28
N GLU A 348 -11.39 9.31 4.00
CA GLU A 348 -10.30 8.41 4.30
C GLU A 348 -9.12 9.13 4.88
N ASP A 349 -8.52 8.52 5.89
CA ASP A 349 -7.22 8.90 6.44
C ASP A 349 -6.34 7.65 6.64
N ALA A 350 -5.03 7.80 6.49
CA ALA A 350 -4.06 6.85 7.01
C ALA A 350 -3.99 6.95 8.53
N VAL A 351 -4.14 5.84 9.23
CA VAL A 351 -4.17 5.76 10.71
C VAL A 351 -3.05 4.88 11.22
N HIS A 352 -2.26 5.40 12.14
CA HIS A 352 -1.24 4.69 12.91
C HIS A 352 -1.85 4.18 14.23
N CYS A 353 -1.76 2.89 14.49
CA CYS A 353 -2.06 2.31 15.79
C CYS A 353 -0.87 2.56 16.73
N THR A 354 -1.02 3.49 17.66
CA THR A 354 -0.02 3.80 18.70
C THR A 354 -0.19 2.88 19.92
N ASP A 355 0.67 2.99 20.93
CA ASP A 355 0.52 2.25 22.19
C ASP A 355 -0.78 2.56 22.94
N THR A 356 -1.40 3.72 22.66
CA THR A 356 -2.56 4.23 23.42
C THR A 356 -3.83 4.37 22.59
N GLY A 357 -3.76 4.33 21.26
CA GLY A 357 -4.92 4.52 20.38
C GLY A 357 -4.57 4.81 18.94
N GLY A 358 -5.57 5.21 18.16
CA GLY A 358 -5.39 5.64 16.77
C GLY A 358 -4.85 7.07 16.68
N GLU A 359 -3.91 7.28 15.78
CA GLU A 359 -3.39 8.58 15.38
C GLU A 359 -3.52 8.73 13.87
N ARG A 360 -4.22 9.75 13.40
CA ARG A 360 -4.26 10.05 11.96
C ARG A 360 -2.92 10.61 11.52
N LEU A 361 -2.43 10.15 10.39
CA LEU A 361 -1.25 10.72 9.74
C LEU A 361 -1.63 11.92 8.85
N ASN A 362 -2.87 11.96 8.36
CA ASN A 362 -3.43 13.07 7.60
C ASN A 362 -4.04 14.13 8.52
N GLU A 363 -3.82 15.40 8.18
CA GLU A 363 -4.39 16.56 8.87
C GLU A 363 -5.37 17.37 8.00
N ALA A 364 -5.45 17.06 6.68
CA ALA A 364 -6.41 17.68 5.76
C ALA A 364 -7.83 17.64 6.32
N THR A 365 -8.57 18.76 6.16
CA THR A 365 -9.92 18.85 6.71
C THR A 365 -10.82 17.72 6.24
N ARG A 366 -11.59 17.15 7.18
CA ARG A 366 -12.67 16.19 6.90
C ARG A 366 -14.04 16.87 6.83
N GLU A 367 -14.09 18.19 7.08
CA GLU A 367 -15.31 18.94 6.94
C GLU A 367 -15.73 19.06 5.47
N LEU A 368 -17.04 19.11 5.23
CA LEU A 368 -17.58 19.24 3.88
C LEU A 368 -17.07 20.51 3.19
N THR A 369 -16.29 20.33 2.16
CA THR A 369 -15.78 21.42 1.32
C THR A 369 -16.70 21.64 0.13
N VAL A 370 -17.14 22.89 -0.05
CA VAL A 370 -17.94 23.32 -1.20
C VAL A 370 -17.04 24.08 -2.18
N MET A 371 -17.00 23.61 -3.42
CA MET A 371 -16.19 24.21 -4.48
C MET A 371 -17.06 24.82 -5.57
N GLY A 372 -16.53 25.79 -6.32
CA GLY A 372 -17.18 26.43 -7.45
C GLY A 372 -16.99 25.71 -8.79
#